data_97a91e8d96c18087995e314b4ed26275
#
_entry.id   97a91e8d96c18087995e314b4ed26275
#
_cell.length_a   1.000
_cell.length_b   1.000
_cell.length_c   1.000
_cell.angle_alpha   90.00
_cell.angle_beta   90.00
_cell.angle_gamma   90.00
#
_symmetry.space_group_name_H-M   'P 1'
#
loop_
_entity.id
_entity.type
_entity.pdbx_description
1 polymer ?
#
loop_
_entity_poly.entity_id
_entity_poly.type
_entity_poly.pdbx_seq_one_letter_code
_entity_poly.pdbx_strand_id
1 'polypeptide(L)'
;GLFNEPTVLNNVETFANVPLIISNGADWYKTIGPENSPGTKAFALTGNIENTGLIEVPMGTTLEEVIYGVGGGMRGGSEFKAVQIGGPSGGCLTTEHLKIPLDFDSLKKVGAMIGSGGMVVMDSKTCMVEVARFFMSFTQNESCGKCVPCREGTKRMLEVLERIVAGKGQDGDIELLEDLADTISAAALCGLGKTAPSPVMSTIKYFRDEYEAHIYDKRCPAGACPRLKRIHIDPELCRG
;
A
#
# COMPACT_ATOMS: atom_id res chain seq x y z
N GLY A 1 10.90 13.41 25.57
CA GLY A 1 11.55 12.14 25.78
C GLY A 1 11.17 11.50 27.10
N LEU A 2 11.68 10.30 27.37
CA LEU A 2 11.43 9.58 28.62
C LEU A 2 11.96 10.42 29.82
N PHE A 3 11.15 10.56 30.85
CA PHE A 3 11.44 11.40 32.03
C PHE A 3 11.80 12.86 31.72
N ASN A 4 11.29 13.41 30.59
CA ASN A 4 11.63 14.72 30.05
C ASN A 4 13.10 14.91 29.61
N GLU A 5 13.87 13.82 29.51
CA GLU A 5 15.25 13.82 29.07
C GLU A 5 15.38 13.55 27.57
N PRO A 6 16.47 13.99 26.93
CA PRO A 6 16.81 13.59 25.57
C PRO A 6 16.81 12.07 25.43
N THR A 7 16.04 11.55 24.46
CA THR A 7 15.78 10.12 24.34
C THR A 7 15.97 9.69 22.89
N VAL A 8 16.77 8.65 22.67
CA VAL A 8 16.92 8.01 21.35
C VAL A 8 15.65 7.24 21.04
N LEU A 9 15.06 7.54 19.88
CA LEU A 9 13.89 6.84 19.35
C LEU A 9 14.25 6.25 17.99
N ASN A 10 14.18 4.94 17.87
CA ASN A 10 14.42 4.21 16.62
C ASN A 10 13.37 3.10 16.44
N ASN A 11 13.27 2.57 15.21
CA ASN A 11 12.48 1.40 14.93
C ASN A 11 13.02 0.19 15.75
N VAL A 12 12.12 -0.69 16.20
CA VAL A 12 12.48 -1.86 16.99
C VAL A 12 13.41 -2.81 16.23
N GLU A 13 13.23 -2.94 14.92
CA GLU A 13 14.10 -3.75 14.06
C GLU A 13 15.53 -3.18 14.02
N THR A 14 15.68 -1.86 13.99
CA THR A 14 16.97 -1.19 14.12
C THR A 14 17.64 -1.56 15.44
N PHE A 15 16.92 -1.48 16.56
CA PHE A 15 17.46 -1.88 17.87
C PHE A 15 17.79 -3.36 17.95
N ALA A 16 17.00 -4.23 17.32
CA ALA A 16 17.28 -5.67 17.27
C ALA A 16 18.57 -6.03 16.52
N ASN A 17 18.92 -5.25 15.49
CA ASN A 17 20.16 -5.44 14.74
C ASN A 17 21.43 -4.96 15.49
N VAL A 18 21.32 -3.97 16.37
CA VAL A 18 22.48 -3.38 17.07
C VAL A 18 23.32 -4.41 17.83
N PRO A 19 22.75 -5.32 18.66
CA PRO A 19 23.56 -6.33 19.37
C PRO A 19 24.28 -7.28 18.41
N LEU A 20 23.66 -7.66 17.32
CA LEU A 20 24.24 -8.55 16.30
C LEU A 20 25.42 -7.87 15.58
N ILE A 21 25.27 -6.59 15.24
CA ILE A 21 26.34 -5.81 14.60
C ILE A 21 27.52 -5.62 15.56
N ILE A 22 27.27 -5.35 16.84
CA ILE A 22 28.31 -5.22 17.85
C ILE A 22 29.07 -6.53 18.02
N SER A 23 28.35 -7.67 18.07
CA SER A 23 28.94 -8.98 18.30
C SER A 23 29.71 -9.52 17.10
N ASN A 24 29.25 -9.31 15.88
CA ASN A 24 29.80 -9.89 14.65
C ASN A 24 30.64 -8.91 13.82
N GLY A 25 30.53 -7.62 14.11
CA GLY A 25 31.21 -6.55 13.40
C GLY A 25 30.40 -5.97 12.23
N ALA A 26 30.72 -4.73 11.89
CA ALA A 26 30.05 -3.99 10.82
C ALA A 26 30.29 -4.62 9.43
N ASP A 27 31.47 -5.19 9.22
CA ASP A 27 31.81 -5.82 7.94
C ASP A 27 30.98 -7.08 7.69
N TRP A 28 30.71 -7.87 8.73
CA TRP A 28 29.74 -8.97 8.64
C TRP A 28 28.37 -8.50 8.17
N TYR A 29 27.85 -7.44 8.78
CA TYR A 29 26.52 -6.91 8.40
C TYR A 29 26.47 -6.44 6.95
N LYS A 30 27.53 -5.84 6.45
CA LYS A 30 27.66 -5.37 5.07
C LYS A 30 27.71 -6.49 4.03
N THR A 31 28.01 -7.73 4.44
CA THR A 31 27.99 -8.87 3.51
C THR A 31 26.57 -9.36 3.16
N ILE A 32 25.55 -8.89 3.88
CA ILE A 32 24.14 -9.28 3.69
C ILE A 32 23.45 -8.15 2.91
N GLY A 33 22.82 -8.49 1.79
CA GLY A 33 22.12 -7.51 0.96
C GLY A 33 23.03 -6.66 0.07
N PRO A 34 22.47 -5.68 -0.65
CA PRO A 34 23.21 -4.81 -1.55
C PRO A 34 23.99 -3.73 -0.78
N GLU A 35 25.02 -3.20 -1.42
CA GLU A 35 25.97 -2.22 -0.81
C GLU A 35 25.24 -1.00 -0.18
N ASN A 36 24.23 -0.45 -0.87
CA ASN A 36 23.50 0.74 -0.40
C ASN A 36 22.33 0.43 0.55
N SER A 37 22.03 -0.85 0.78
CA SER A 37 20.95 -1.29 1.65
C SER A 37 21.36 -2.61 2.34
N PRO A 38 22.41 -2.62 3.18
CA PRO A 38 22.89 -3.86 3.79
C PRO A 38 21.94 -4.36 4.88
N GLY A 39 22.04 -5.67 5.15
CA GLY A 39 21.30 -6.36 6.19
C GLY A 39 20.07 -7.10 5.69
N THR A 40 19.21 -7.45 6.62
CA THR A 40 17.94 -8.12 6.40
C THR A 40 16.77 -7.17 6.64
N LYS A 41 15.58 -7.58 6.17
CA LYS A 41 14.33 -6.88 6.46
C LYS A 41 13.24 -7.88 6.81
N ALA A 42 12.57 -7.61 7.92
CA ALA A 42 11.36 -8.33 8.29
C ALA A 42 10.15 -7.75 7.55
N PHE A 43 9.35 -8.62 6.90
CA PHE A 43 8.09 -8.26 6.26
C PHE A 43 6.92 -8.99 6.90
N ALA A 44 5.85 -8.24 7.19
CA ALA A 44 4.55 -8.79 7.56
C ALA A 44 3.75 -9.04 6.29
N LEU A 45 3.71 -10.30 5.86
CA LEU A 45 3.09 -10.74 4.62
C LEU A 45 1.64 -11.15 4.89
N THR A 46 0.70 -10.47 4.24
CA THR A 46 -0.75 -10.66 4.42
C THR A 46 -1.50 -10.54 3.09
N GLY A 47 -2.82 -10.74 3.14
CA GLY A 47 -3.69 -10.61 1.97
C GLY A 47 -3.97 -11.95 1.30
N ASN A 48 -4.11 -11.93 -0.04
CA ASN A 48 -4.51 -13.09 -0.84
C ASN A 48 -3.31 -13.97 -1.27
N ILE A 49 -2.46 -14.29 -0.31
CA ILE A 49 -1.27 -15.12 -0.48
C ILE A 49 -1.42 -16.42 0.30
N GLU A 50 -0.77 -17.50 -0.14
CA GLU A 50 -0.92 -18.82 0.47
C GLU A 50 -0.38 -18.83 1.89
N ASN A 51 0.88 -18.39 2.10
CA ASN A 51 1.53 -18.33 3.40
C ASN A 51 1.52 -16.89 3.92
N THR A 52 0.73 -16.62 4.94
CA THR A 52 0.73 -15.34 5.65
C THR A 52 1.59 -15.44 6.92
N GLY A 53 2.23 -14.35 7.31
CA GLY A 53 3.04 -14.31 8.54
C GLY A 53 4.16 -13.29 8.48
N LEU A 54 5.06 -13.39 9.46
CA LEU A 54 6.28 -12.60 9.50
C LEU A 54 7.40 -13.39 8.83
N ILE A 55 8.04 -12.77 7.86
CA ILE A 55 9.19 -13.33 7.13
C ILE A 55 10.39 -12.40 7.30
N GLU A 56 11.59 -12.94 7.24
CA GLU A 56 12.82 -12.16 7.18
C GLU A 56 13.63 -12.60 5.95
N VAL A 57 14.04 -11.63 5.14
CA VAL A 57 14.81 -11.86 3.92
C VAL A 57 15.98 -10.87 3.83
N PRO A 58 17.07 -11.21 3.14
CA PRO A 58 18.10 -10.24 2.81
C PRO A 58 17.52 -9.04 2.06
N MET A 59 17.98 -7.85 2.34
CA MET A 59 17.69 -6.69 1.51
C MET A 59 18.09 -6.97 0.07
N GLY A 60 17.29 -6.48 -0.90
CA GLY A 60 17.51 -6.76 -2.32
C GLY A 60 16.89 -8.06 -2.83
N THR A 61 16.30 -8.91 -1.97
CA THR A 61 15.41 -9.99 -2.41
C THR A 61 14.29 -9.41 -3.27
N THR A 62 13.98 -10.02 -4.40
CA THR A 62 12.97 -9.49 -5.31
C THR A 62 11.55 -9.69 -4.77
N LEU A 63 10.64 -8.84 -5.21
CA LEU A 63 9.22 -8.98 -4.87
C LEU A 63 8.66 -10.34 -5.30
N GLU A 64 9.09 -10.87 -6.47
CA GLU A 64 8.71 -12.17 -7.00
C GLU A 64 9.14 -13.31 -6.07
N GLU A 65 10.40 -13.28 -5.60
CA GLU A 65 10.91 -14.28 -4.65
C GLU A 65 10.14 -14.26 -3.33
N VAL A 66 9.77 -13.08 -2.84
CA VAL A 66 8.96 -12.96 -1.63
C VAL A 66 7.55 -13.52 -1.84
N ILE A 67 6.87 -13.16 -2.93
CA ILE A 67 5.48 -13.58 -3.17
C ILE A 67 5.40 -15.06 -3.51
N TYR A 68 6.19 -15.53 -4.46
CA TYR A 68 6.07 -16.90 -4.99
C TYR A 68 7.00 -17.88 -4.29
N GLY A 69 8.21 -17.46 -3.89
CA GLY A 69 9.16 -18.31 -3.20
C GLY A 69 8.77 -18.53 -1.74
N VAL A 70 8.74 -17.45 -0.95
CA VAL A 70 8.48 -17.54 0.49
C VAL A 70 6.97 -17.59 0.77
N GLY A 71 6.19 -16.75 0.12
CA GLY A 71 4.75 -16.64 0.27
C GLY A 71 3.95 -17.79 -0.33
N GLY A 72 4.59 -18.65 -1.15
CA GLY A 72 3.93 -19.80 -1.77
C GLY A 72 2.96 -19.45 -2.91
N GLY A 73 2.97 -18.20 -3.37
CA GLY A 73 2.11 -17.72 -4.45
C GLY A 73 0.71 -17.32 -3.98
N MET A 74 -0.15 -17.08 -4.95
CA MET A 74 -1.50 -16.58 -4.73
C MET A 74 -2.43 -17.67 -4.20
N ARG A 75 -3.22 -17.36 -3.19
CA ARG A 75 -4.17 -18.28 -2.56
C ARG A 75 -5.17 -18.82 -3.58
N GLY A 76 -5.36 -20.15 -3.58
CA GLY A 76 -6.32 -20.82 -4.44
C GLY A 76 -6.04 -20.67 -5.94
N GLY A 77 -4.80 -20.38 -6.34
CA GLY A 77 -4.40 -20.23 -7.74
C GLY A 77 -4.97 -18.98 -8.42
N SER A 78 -5.41 -17.97 -7.66
CA SER A 78 -5.82 -16.68 -8.22
C SER A 78 -4.65 -15.94 -8.86
N GLU A 79 -4.92 -14.95 -9.72
CA GLU A 79 -3.89 -14.14 -10.35
C GLU A 79 -3.43 -13.01 -9.44
N PHE A 80 -2.11 -12.78 -9.38
CA PHE A 80 -1.53 -11.62 -8.71
C PHE A 80 -1.94 -10.33 -9.43
N LYS A 81 -2.44 -9.38 -8.67
CA LYS A 81 -2.81 -8.07 -9.19
C LYS A 81 -1.86 -6.99 -8.73
N ALA A 82 -1.66 -6.90 -7.42
CA ALA A 82 -0.84 -5.88 -6.81
C ALA A 82 -0.41 -6.25 -5.39
N VAL A 83 0.55 -5.50 -4.86
CA VAL A 83 0.90 -5.51 -3.44
C VAL A 83 1.01 -4.09 -2.92
N GLN A 84 0.38 -3.80 -1.80
CA GLN A 84 0.63 -2.59 -1.03
C GLN A 84 1.84 -2.82 -0.15
N ILE A 85 2.85 -1.98 -0.26
CA ILE A 85 4.09 -2.05 0.52
C ILE A 85 4.34 -0.74 1.24
N GLY A 86 5.00 -0.79 2.40
CA GLY A 86 5.32 0.40 3.19
C GLY A 86 4.23 0.83 4.17
N GLY A 87 3.24 -0.04 4.38
CA GLY A 87 2.12 0.23 5.27
C GLY A 87 1.03 1.10 4.64
N PRO A 88 0.10 1.64 5.45
CA PRO A 88 -1.09 2.35 4.97
C PRO A 88 -0.81 3.63 4.16
N SER A 89 0.34 4.23 4.32
CA SER A 89 0.77 5.42 3.56
C SER A 89 1.87 5.11 2.53
N GLY A 90 2.09 3.83 2.27
CA GLY A 90 3.03 3.36 1.25
C GLY A 90 2.46 3.40 -0.17
N GLY A 91 3.08 2.66 -1.08
CA GLY A 91 2.68 2.59 -2.48
C GLY A 91 2.21 1.20 -2.90
N CYS A 92 1.51 1.18 -4.02
CA CYS A 92 1.06 -0.04 -4.67
C CYS A 92 2.03 -0.43 -5.79
N LEU A 93 2.44 -1.70 -5.83
CA LEU A 93 3.27 -2.29 -6.87
C LEU A 93 2.46 -3.35 -7.64
N THR A 94 2.68 -3.41 -8.95
CA THR A 94 1.95 -4.30 -9.88
C THR A 94 2.82 -5.42 -10.40
N THR A 95 2.30 -6.24 -11.32
CA THR A 95 3.03 -7.31 -12.00
C THR A 95 4.32 -6.84 -12.68
N GLU A 96 4.36 -5.61 -13.19
CA GLU A 96 5.55 -5.01 -13.79
C GLU A 96 6.72 -4.87 -12.81
N HIS A 97 6.41 -4.84 -11.52
CA HIS A 97 7.37 -4.65 -10.44
C HIS A 97 7.84 -5.95 -9.77
N LEU A 98 7.40 -7.12 -10.23
CA LEU A 98 7.74 -8.40 -9.60
C LEU A 98 9.25 -8.62 -9.47
N LYS A 99 10.03 -8.16 -10.44
CA LYS A 99 11.50 -8.30 -10.44
C LYS A 99 12.24 -7.17 -9.72
N ILE A 100 11.52 -6.23 -9.10
CA ILE A 100 12.16 -5.14 -8.37
C ILE A 100 12.83 -5.68 -7.10
N PRO A 101 14.08 -5.34 -6.83
CA PRO A 101 14.69 -5.67 -5.55
C PRO A 101 14.07 -4.83 -4.44
N LEU A 102 13.79 -5.46 -3.32
CA LEU A 102 13.25 -4.81 -2.13
C LEU A 102 14.38 -4.13 -1.35
N ASP A 103 14.81 -2.99 -1.86
CA ASP A 103 15.76 -2.09 -1.24
C ASP A 103 15.24 -0.64 -1.25
N PHE A 104 15.89 0.24 -0.50
CA PHE A 104 15.43 1.62 -0.33
C PHE A 104 15.45 2.42 -1.64
N ASP A 105 16.50 2.26 -2.44
CA ASP A 105 16.69 3.04 -3.66
C ASP A 105 15.77 2.58 -4.79
N SER A 106 15.61 1.27 -4.95
CA SER A 106 14.79 0.68 -6.00
C SER A 106 13.31 0.99 -5.79
N LEU A 107 12.81 0.86 -4.56
CA LEU A 107 11.42 1.18 -4.25
C LEU A 107 11.12 2.68 -4.37
N LYS A 108 12.07 3.53 -3.97
CA LYS A 108 11.91 4.98 -4.12
C LYS A 108 11.77 5.41 -5.59
N LYS A 109 12.48 4.76 -6.52
CA LYS A 109 12.38 5.06 -7.97
C LYS A 109 10.99 4.82 -8.54
N VAL A 110 10.25 3.88 -7.99
CA VAL A 110 8.87 3.57 -8.43
C VAL A 110 7.79 4.25 -7.57
N GLY A 111 8.19 5.12 -6.65
CA GLY A 111 7.27 5.85 -5.78
C GLY A 111 6.74 5.04 -4.60
N ALA A 112 7.39 3.94 -4.27
CA ALA A 112 7.08 3.11 -3.11
C ALA A 112 8.12 3.25 -2.00
N MET A 113 7.84 2.67 -0.84
CA MET A 113 8.78 2.65 0.30
C MET A 113 8.69 1.30 1.02
N ILE A 114 9.77 0.89 1.68
CA ILE A 114 9.76 -0.31 2.54
C ILE A 114 8.89 -0.08 3.79
N GLY A 115 8.99 1.10 4.38
CA GLY A 115 8.33 1.43 5.64
C GLY A 115 8.71 0.45 6.75
N SER A 116 7.73 0.01 7.54
CA SER A 116 7.91 -1.00 8.58
C SER A 116 7.85 -2.45 8.07
N GLY A 117 7.79 -2.66 6.75
CA GLY A 117 7.75 -3.99 6.15
C GLY A 117 6.35 -4.60 6.00
N GLY A 118 5.29 -3.80 6.15
CA GLY A 118 3.94 -4.28 5.85
C GLY A 118 3.76 -4.55 4.36
N MET A 119 3.28 -5.75 4.00
CA MET A 119 2.96 -6.17 2.64
C MET A 119 1.56 -6.77 2.60
N VAL A 120 0.67 -6.17 1.80
CA VAL A 120 -0.69 -6.68 1.60
C VAL A 120 -0.83 -7.10 0.14
N VAL A 121 -0.86 -8.41 -0.10
CA VAL A 121 -0.94 -8.98 -1.45
C VAL A 121 -2.39 -9.06 -1.90
N MET A 122 -2.67 -8.64 -3.12
CA MET A 122 -4.00 -8.51 -3.69
C MET A 122 -4.11 -9.29 -5.00
N ASP A 123 -5.23 -9.93 -5.20
CA ASP A 123 -5.55 -10.72 -6.39
C ASP A 123 -6.49 -9.97 -7.36
N SER A 124 -6.81 -10.61 -8.48
CA SER A 124 -7.72 -10.07 -9.51
C SER A 124 -9.13 -9.73 -9.01
N LYS A 125 -9.55 -10.29 -7.86
CA LYS A 125 -10.86 -10.03 -7.24
C LYS A 125 -10.85 -8.85 -6.26
N THR A 126 -9.69 -8.22 -6.06
CA THR A 126 -9.55 -7.06 -5.18
C THR A 126 -9.86 -5.77 -5.95
N CYS A 127 -10.76 -4.96 -5.43
CA CYS A 127 -11.08 -3.64 -5.99
C CYS A 127 -10.07 -2.61 -5.51
N MET A 128 -9.35 -1.99 -6.42
CA MET A 128 -8.28 -1.03 -6.08
C MET A 128 -8.82 0.30 -5.56
N VAL A 129 -10.03 0.69 -5.95
CA VAL A 129 -10.71 1.89 -5.40
C VAL A 129 -11.09 1.68 -3.94
N GLU A 130 -11.58 0.48 -3.60
CA GLU A 130 -11.89 0.12 -2.20
C GLU A 130 -10.62 0.01 -1.35
N VAL A 131 -9.52 -0.49 -1.92
CA VAL A 131 -8.20 -0.51 -1.26
C VAL A 131 -7.73 0.91 -0.95
N ALA A 132 -7.83 1.82 -1.91
CA ALA A 132 -7.48 3.23 -1.70
C ALA A 132 -8.35 3.87 -0.60
N ARG A 133 -9.67 3.62 -0.62
CA ARG A 133 -10.60 4.09 0.42
C ARG A 133 -10.21 3.55 1.80
N PHE A 134 -9.91 2.26 1.90
CA PHE A 134 -9.53 1.62 3.15
C PHE A 134 -8.28 2.25 3.77
N PHE A 135 -7.21 2.42 2.99
CA PHE A 135 -5.98 3.03 3.47
C PHE A 135 -6.16 4.52 3.78
N MET A 136 -6.96 5.24 3.00
CA MET A 136 -7.27 6.64 3.28
C MET A 136 -8.06 6.79 4.58
N SER A 137 -9.03 5.90 4.85
CA SER A 137 -9.78 5.87 6.11
C SER A 137 -8.85 5.67 7.30
N PHE A 138 -7.91 4.74 7.21
CA PHE A 138 -6.90 4.54 8.24
C PHE A 138 -6.07 5.80 8.45
N THR A 139 -5.51 6.37 7.39
CA THR A 139 -4.63 7.54 7.49
C THR A 139 -5.36 8.77 8.02
N GLN A 140 -6.63 8.96 7.65
CA GLN A 140 -7.48 10.02 8.17
C GLN A 140 -7.70 9.87 9.69
N ASN A 141 -7.94 8.65 10.17
CA ASN A 141 -8.12 8.37 11.61
C ASN A 141 -6.83 8.56 12.41
N GLU A 142 -5.66 8.26 11.81
CA GLU A 142 -4.34 8.44 12.45
C GLU A 142 -3.83 9.89 12.38
N SER A 143 -4.52 10.78 11.68
CA SER A 143 -4.14 12.19 11.61
C SER A 143 -4.23 12.84 12.99
N CYS A 144 -3.15 13.47 13.43
CA CYS A 144 -3.14 14.24 14.69
C CYS A 144 -3.99 15.52 14.64
N GLY A 145 -4.51 15.88 13.46
CA GLY A 145 -5.38 17.05 13.25
C GLY A 145 -4.68 18.42 13.30
N LYS A 146 -3.35 18.47 13.47
CA LYS A 146 -2.63 19.73 13.70
C LYS A 146 -2.62 20.64 12.47
N CYS A 147 -2.25 20.11 11.30
CA CYS A 147 -2.18 20.93 10.07
C CYS A 147 -3.40 20.73 9.18
N VAL A 148 -3.93 21.82 8.66
CA VAL A 148 -5.14 21.86 7.83
C VAL A 148 -5.05 20.95 6.61
N PRO A 149 -3.94 20.95 5.81
CA PRO A 149 -3.86 20.09 4.61
C PRO A 149 -4.07 18.61 4.92
N CYS A 150 -3.49 18.10 6.00
CA CYS A 150 -3.70 16.71 6.42
C CYS A 150 -5.11 16.50 6.99
N ARG A 151 -5.53 17.31 7.99
CA ARG A 151 -6.82 17.15 8.66
C ARG A 151 -8.01 17.20 7.71
N GLU A 152 -8.09 18.26 6.90
CA GLU A 152 -9.22 18.47 5.99
C GLU A 152 -9.02 17.73 4.66
N GLY A 153 -7.79 17.72 4.14
CA GLY A 153 -7.50 17.11 2.85
C GLY A 153 -7.73 15.59 2.85
N THR A 154 -7.23 14.87 3.86
CA THR A 154 -7.47 13.41 3.95
C THR A 154 -8.94 13.08 4.13
N LYS A 155 -9.68 13.89 4.87
CA LYS A 155 -11.13 13.75 5.02
C LYS A 155 -11.84 13.94 3.68
N ARG A 156 -11.49 14.98 2.91
CA ARG A 156 -12.09 15.23 1.60
C ARG A 156 -11.76 14.12 0.60
N MET A 157 -10.53 13.65 0.57
CA MET A 157 -10.18 12.49 -0.25
C MET A 157 -11.00 11.25 0.11
N LEU A 158 -11.18 10.98 1.40
CA LEU A 158 -11.99 9.86 1.87
C LEU A 158 -13.45 10.00 1.42
N GLU A 159 -14.07 11.18 1.56
CA GLU A 159 -15.44 11.45 1.12
C GLU A 159 -15.62 11.23 -0.40
N VAL A 160 -14.62 11.62 -1.21
CA VAL A 160 -14.63 11.34 -2.66
C VAL A 160 -14.57 9.84 -2.93
N LEU A 161 -13.65 9.12 -2.30
CA LEU A 161 -13.52 7.67 -2.46
C LEU A 161 -14.78 6.92 -2.00
N GLU A 162 -15.36 7.32 -0.88
CA GLU A 162 -16.61 6.74 -0.36
C GLU A 162 -17.78 6.92 -1.35
N ARG A 163 -17.91 8.09 -1.96
CA ARG A 163 -18.96 8.30 -2.96
C ARG A 163 -18.71 7.48 -4.24
N ILE A 164 -17.45 7.31 -4.66
CA ILE A 164 -17.11 6.49 -5.83
C ILE A 164 -17.51 5.03 -5.58
N VAL A 165 -17.09 4.42 -4.46
CA VAL A 165 -17.42 3.02 -4.15
C VAL A 165 -18.91 2.80 -3.86
N ALA A 166 -19.62 3.86 -3.46
CA ALA A 166 -21.08 3.85 -3.27
C ALA A 166 -21.88 3.99 -4.59
N GLY A 167 -21.19 4.07 -5.76
CA GLY A 167 -21.83 4.27 -7.07
C GLY A 167 -22.29 5.70 -7.35
N LYS A 168 -21.89 6.65 -6.51
CA LYS A 168 -22.25 8.07 -6.61
C LYS A 168 -21.09 8.93 -7.12
N GLY A 169 -20.04 8.29 -7.70
CA GLY A 169 -18.91 8.97 -8.33
C GLY A 169 -19.39 9.92 -9.42
N GLN A 170 -18.72 11.04 -9.56
CA GLN A 170 -19.03 12.14 -10.48
C GLN A 170 -17.87 12.38 -11.42
N ASP A 171 -18.15 12.97 -12.56
CA ASP A 171 -17.12 13.47 -13.46
C ASP A 171 -16.24 14.50 -12.73
N GLY A 172 -14.92 14.41 -12.96
CA GLY A 172 -13.93 15.25 -12.26
C GLY A 172 -13.48 14.71 -10.88
N ASP A 173 -14.00 13.57 -10.39
CA ASP A 173 -13.59 13.02 -9.10
C ASP A 173 -12.14 12.56 -9.07
N ILE A 174 -11.60 12.04 -10.18
CA ILE A 174 -10.21 11.61 -10.26
C ILE A 174 -9.29 12.82 -10.19
N GLU A 175 -9.56 13.85 -10.98
CA GLU A 175 -8.82 15.10 -10.99
C GLU A 175 -8.85 15.79 -9.62
N LEU A 176 -9.99 15.77 -8.95
CA LEU A 176 -10.12 16.28 -7.58
C LEU A 176 -9.26 15.50 -6.58
N LEU A 177 -9.15 14.18 -6.71
CA LEU A 177 -8.27 13.36 -5.88
C LEU A 177 -6.80 13.69 -6.13
N GLU A 178 -6.41 13.90 -7.39
CA GLU A 178 -5.06 14.29 -7.79
C GLU A 178 -4.70 15.68 -7.23
N ASP A 179 -5.56 16.69 -7.36
CA ASP A 179 -5.36 18.05 -6.84
C ASP A 179 -5.25 18.06 -5.29
N LEU A 180 -6.12 17.31 -4.61
CA LEU A 180 -6.06 17.16 -3.16
C LEU A 180 -4.76 16.48 -2.73
N ALA A 181 -4.32 15.45 -3.45
CA ALA A 181 -3.09 14.74 -3.17
C ALA A 181 -1.86 15.65 -3.25
N ASP A 182 -1.77 16.46 -4.30
CA ASP A 182 -0.69 17.41 -4.48
C ASP A 182 -0.68 18.48 -3.38
N THR A 183 -1.84 19.02 -3.05
CA THR A 183 -1.99 19.99 -1.97
C THR A 183 -1.56 19.43 -0.61
N ILE A 184 -2.02 18.21 -0.27
CA ILE A 184 -1.67 17.55 1.00
C ILE A 184 -0.18 17.26 1.07
N SER A 185 0.39 16.68 0.01
CA SER A 185 1.81 16.29 -0.04
C SER A 185 2.73 17.50 0.06
N ALA A 186 2.38 18.61 -0.59
CA ALA A 186 3.18 19.83 -0.60
C ALA A 186 3.10 20.60 0.74
N ALA A 187 1.91 20.67 1.35
CA ALA A 187 1.65 21.58 2.47
C ALA A 187 1.56 20.89 3.85
N ALA A 188 1.53 19.56 3.93
CA ALA A 188 1.53 18.86 5.21
C ALA A 188 2.88 18.99 5.94
N LEU A 189 2.83 19.09 7.27
CA LEU A 189 4.01 19.39 8.08
C LEU A 189 4.87 18.16 8.43
N CYS A 190 4.31 16.97 8.40
CA CYS A 190 5.02 15.75 8.83
C CYS A 190 4.94 14.62 7.78
N GLY A 191 5.71 13.55 8.02
CA GLY A 191 5.77 12.40 7.12
C GLY A 191 4.42 11.75 6.85
N LEU A 192 3.60 11.55 7.88
CA LEU A 192 2.26 10.96 7.72
C LEU A 192 1.41 11.78 6.73
N GLY A 193 1.32 13.10 6.94
CA GLY A 193 0.53 13.94 6.04
C GLY A 193 1.07 13.95 4.61
N LYS A 194 2.40 14.07 4.44
CA LYS A 194 3.03 14.11 3.11
C LYS A 194 2.85 12.82 2.31
N THR A 195 2.77 11.67 2.98
CA THR A 195 2.61 10.37 2.32
C THR A 195 1.17 9.84 2.34
N ALA A 196 0.27 10.51 3.06
CA ALA A 196 -1.14 10.11 3.15
C ALA A 196 -1.82 9.83 1.80
N PRO A 197 -1.59 10.64 0.75
CA PRO A 197 -2.19 10.40 -0.57
C PRO A 197 -1.57 9.26 -1.37
N SER A 198 -0.38 8.75 -0.99
CA SER A 198 0.38 7.78 -1.80
C SER A 198 -0.40 6.54 -2.24
N PRO A 199 -1.23 5.88 -1.38
CA PRO A 199 -2.04 4.76 -1.81
C PRO A 199 -3.05 5.12 -2.89
N VAL A 200 -3.69 6.28 -2.77
CA VAL A 200 -4.67 6.77 -3.76
C VAL A 200 -3.97 7.06 -5.08
N MET A 201 -2.87 7.81 -5.04
CA MET A 201 -2.12 8.17 -6.24
C MET A 201 -1.54 6.96 -6.96
N SER A 202 -1.00 5.98 -6.22
CA SER A 202 -0.49 4.76 -6.83
C SER A 202 -1.60 3.88 -7.42
N THR A 203 -2.76 3.81 -6.79
CA THR A 203 -3.90 3.07 -7.36
C THR A 203 -4.51 3.79 -8.56
N ILE A 204 -4.61 5.11 -8.58
CA ILE A 204 -5.01 5.87 -9.78
C ILE A 204 -4.00 5.65 -10.91
N LYS A 205 -2.69 5.71 -10.62
CA LYS A 205 -1.65 5.55 -11.63
C LYS A 205 -1.71 4.20 -12.36
N TYR A 206 -1.96 3.10 -11.64
CA TYR A 206 -1.89 1.75 -12.20
C TYR A 206 -3.25 1.13 -12.51
N PHE A 207 -4.35 1.68 -12.00
CA PHE A 207 -5.70 1.14 -12.10
C PHE A 207 -6.75 2.24 -12.35
N ARG A 208 -6.39 3.25 -13.15
CA ARG A 208 -7.28 4.35 -13.50
C ARG A 208 -8.58 3.85 -14.12
N ASP A 209 -8.50 2.80 -14.93
CA ASP A 209 -9.63 2.13 -15.56
C ASP A 209 -10.67 1.61 -14.55
N GLU A 210 -10.23 1.16 -13.38
CA GLU A 210 -11.16 0.77 -12.32
C GLU A 210 -11.90 1.98 -11.73
N TYR A 211 -11.23 3.11 -11.55
CA TYR A 211 -11.87 4.34 -11.11
C TYR A 211 -12.90 4.82 -12.14
N GLU A 212 -12.53 4.84 -13.40
CA GLU A 212 -13.41 5.21 -14.51
C GLU A 212 -14.64 4.29 -14.59
N ALA A 213 -14.45 2.97 -14.47
CA ALA A 213 -15.56 2.03 -14.43
C ALA A 213 -16.52 2.27 -13.25
N HIS A 214 -16.01 2.64 -12.07
CA HIS A 214 -16.84 3.00 -10.92
C HIS A 214 -17.60 4.30 -11.14
N ILE A 215 -16.95 5.31 -11.77
CA ILE A 215 -17.52 6.65 -11.96
C ILE A 215 -18.50 6.68 -13.13
N TYR A 216 -18.10 6.18 -14.30
CA TYR A 216 -18.88 6.31 -15.53
C TYR A 216 -19.81 5.11 -15.78
N ASP A 217 -19.31 3.88 -15.66
CA ASP A 217 -20.09 2.67 -15.91
C ASP A 217 -20.95 2.25 -14.72
N LYS A 218 -20.73 2.85 -13.55
CA LYS A 218 -21.37 2.44 -12.28
C LYS A 218 -21.19 0.95 -12.04
N ARG A 219 -19.99 0.43 -12.28
CA ARG A 219 -19.62 -0.98 -12.21
C ARG A 219 -18.31 -1.16 -11.45
N CYS A 220 -18.25 -2.12 -10.56
CA CYS A 220 -16.99 -2.56 -9.94
C CYS A 220 -16.42 -3.75 -10.74
N PRO A 221 -15.29 -3.63 -11.44
CA PRO A 221 -14.70 -4.73 -12.20
C PRO A 221 -14.40 -5.97 -11.35
N ALA A 222 -13.92 -5.78 -10.13
CA ALA A 222 -13.64 -6.85 -9.18
C ALA A 222 -14.92 -7.43 -8.50
N GLY A 223 -16.07 -6.81 -8.67
CA GLY A 223 -17.32 -7.24 -8.02
C GLY A 223 -17.34 -7.11 -6.49
N ALA A 224 -16.37 -6.39 -5.92
CA ALA A 224 -16.19 -6.26 -4.47
C ALA A 224 -17.13 -5.21 -3.84
N CYS A 225 -17.47 -4.14 -4.56
CA CYS A 225 -18.29 -3.04 -4.05
C CYS A 225 -19.79 -3.39 -4.02
N PRO A 226 -20.44 -3.53 -2.84
CA PRO A 226 -21.81 -4.02 -2.77
C PRO A 226 -22.84 -3.15 -3.50
N ARG A 227 -22.64 -1.83 -3.52
CA ARG A 227 -23.51 -0.86 -4.17
C ARG A 227 -23.43 -0.85 -5.70
N LEU A 228 -22.38 -1.46 -6.25
CA LEU A 228 -22.11 -1.56 -7.69
C LEU A 228 -22.28 -3.00 -8.22
N LYS A 229 -22.74 -3.91 -7.39
CA LYS A 229 -23.12 -5.28 -7.82
C LYS A 229 -24.40 -5.21 -8.64
N ARG A 230 -24.33 -5.65 -9.90
CA ARG A 230 -25.52 -5.87 -10.72
C ARG A 230 -25.93 -7.33 -10.55
N ILE A 231 -27.20 -7.54 -10.17
CA ILE A 231 -27.80 -8.87 -10.24
C ILE A 231 -28.10 -9.11 -11.71
N HIS A 232 -27.51 -10.14 -12.29
CA HIS A 232 -27.80 -10.59 -13.64
C HIS A 232 -28.63 -11.89 -13.54
N ILE A 233 -29.80 -11.85 -14.14
CA ILE A 233 -30.66 -13.04 -14.30
C ILE A 233 -30.36 -13.58 -15.70
N ASP A 234 -29.78 -14.77 -15.76
CA ASP A 234 -29.55 -15.45 -17.04
C ASP A 234 -30.91 -15.92 -17.57
N PRO A 235 -31.37 -15.39 -18.71
CA PRO A 235 -32.66 -15.73 -19.24
C PRO A 235 -32.77 -17.21 -19.70
N GLU A 236 -31.64 -17.86 -20.01
CA GLU A 236 -31.61 -19.28 -20.40
C GLU A 236 -31.70 -20.22 -19.20
N LEU A 237 -31.23 -19.77 -18.03
CA LEU A 237 -31.25 -20.53 -16.78
C LEU A 237 -32.40 -20.15 -15.86
N CYS A 238 -33.06 -19.02 -16.11
CA CYS A 238 -34.20 -18.56 -15.31
C CYS A 238 -35.45 -19.42 -15.59
N ARG A 239 -35.96 -20.03 -14.53
CA ARG A 239 -37.18 -20.88 -14.61
C ARG A 239 -38.44 -20.21 -14.07
N GLY A 240 -38.40 -18.88 -13.88
CA GLY A 240 -39.50 -18.09 -13.34
C GLY A 240 -39.44 -17.93 -11.84
#